data_20726aab014f90f418f6370bf0798cb7
#
_entry.id   20726aab014f90f418f6370bf0798cb7
#
_cell.length_a   1.000
_cell.length_b   1.000
_cell.length_c   1.000
_cell.angle_alpha   90.00
_cell.angle_beta   90.00
_cell.angle_gamma   90.00
#
_symmetry.space_group_name_H-M   'P 1'
#
loop_
_entity.id
_entity.type
_entity.pdbx_description
1 polymer ?
#
loop_
_entity_poly.entity_id
_entity_poly.type
_entity_poly.pdbx_seq_one_letter_code
_entity_poly.pdbx_strand_id
1 'polypeptide(L)'
;MKNNPGLVRLAAMLIAAVLLTTLLGCKSQVSGDVMATVDGRKIFRSDVDKYYDNQVASAQQAPAGEQATILRLNILRQLIDDEMVMRRAEKLGLLATEEEVDRKLNEIKSPYTQEEFDQRLKEKKITLEDFKRDIRRSITVEKVMNKEVASKINVTDQDINNYFAEHKSEFNLIEPQYHVAQIFVTPAPNPQVHNQNNKAQNEADARKKIQMLSNRLDSGDDFATLAMNYSEDPETSGNGGDLGTVPESSLRNTDPGTRDSVMKLKPGQYSPIITVVNPANKQAVGFRIVKLVSKEPAGQRDLSDPRVQQAIRSQLHDRREQLLKAAYYEVLRDSAKVENYYAKKILDSNGLMK
;
A
#
# COMPACT_ATOMS: atom_id res chain seq x y z
N MET A 1 65.90 -60.46 11.08
CA MET A 1 65.19 -59.58 10.15
C MET A 1 65.60 -58.14 10.48
N LYS A 2 66.36 -57.48 9.62
CA LYS A 2 66.87 -56.11 9.88
C LYS A 2 65.77 -55.09 9.50
N ASN A 3 65.23 -54.38 10.47
CA ASN A 3 64.36 -53.23 10.21
C ASN A 3 65.13 -52.08 9.57
N ASN A 4 64.80 -51.74 8.39
CA ASN A 4 65.41 -50.67 7.61
C ASN A 4 64.80 -49.29 7.98
N PRO A 5 65.50 -48.45 8.75
CA PRO A 5 64.91 -47.18 9.27
C PRO A 5 64.64 -46.16 8.18
N GLY A 6 65.10 -46.37 6.96
CA GLY A 6 64.80 -45.48 5.83
C GLY A 6 63.47 -45.60 5.24
N LEU A 7 62.84 -46.78 5.26
CA LEU A 7 61.48 -47.02 4.73
C LEU A 7 60.41 -46.38 5.60
N VAL A 8 60.60 -46.40 6.95
CA VAL A 8 59.63 -45.78 7.90
C VAL A 8 59.61 -44.25 7.81
N ARG A 9 60.78 -43.63 7.52
CA ARG A 9 60.86 -42.18 7.34
C ARG A 9 60.25 -41.71 6.02
N LEU A 10 60.35 -42.50 4.94
CA LEU A 10 59.71 -42.19 3.66
C LEU A 10 58.16 -42.34 3.74
N ALA A 11 57.66 -43.33 4.44
CA ALA A 11 56.22 -43.53 4.65
C ALA A 11 55.62 -42.41 5.53
N ALA A 12 56.35 -41.95 6.58
CA ALA A 12 55.91 -40.83 7.41
C ALA A 12 55.88 -39.49 6.68
N MET A 13 56.80 -39.23 5.75
CA MET A 13 56.82 -38.01 4.91
C MET A 13 55.69 -38.03 3.86
N LEU A 14 55.35 -39.17 3.27
CA LEU A 14 54.24 -39.28 2.32
C LEU A 14 52.85 -39.10 3.00
N ILE A 15 52.67 -39.59 4.23
CA ILE A 15 51.46 -39.39 5.00
C ILE A 15 51.27 -37.89 5.43
N ALA A 16 52.40 -37.22 5.79
CA ALA A 16 52.36 -35.78 6.11
C ALA A 16 52.04 -34.91 4.88
N ALA A 17 52.50 -35.29 3.68
CA ALA A 17 52.21 -34.56 2.42
C ALA A 17 50.74 -34.74 1.99
N VAL A 18 50.09 -35.88 2.25
CA VAL A 18 48.68 -36.14 1.94
C VAL A 18 47.73 -35.43 2.92
N LEU A 19 48.14 -35.22 4.20
CA LEU A 19 47.34 -34.45 5.16
C LEU A 19 47.39 -32.95 4.95
N LEU A 20 48.41 -32.41 4.23
CA LEU A 20 48.50 -30.98 3.98
C LEU A 20 47.69 -30.50 2.74
N THR A 21 47.23 -31.42 1.89
CA THR A 21 46.45 -31.09 0.69
C THR A 21 44.92 -31.04 0.92
N THR A 22 44.43 -31.41 2.11
CA THR A 22 42.99 -31.40 2.42
C THR A 22 42.52 -30.10 3.05
N LEU A 23 43.37 -29.08 3.23
CA LEU A 23 43.01 -27.75 3.75
C LEU A 23 42.83 -26.69 2.64
N LEU A 24 42.76 -27.08 1.38
CA LEU A 24 42.22 -26.22 0.33
C LEU A 24 40.70 -26.21 0.51
N GLY A 25 40.24 -25.24 1.33
CA GLY A 25 38.85 -25.00 1.62
C GLY A 25 38.02 -24.99 0.33
N CYS A 26 37.09 -25.91 0.22
CA CYS A 26 36.02 -25.80 -0.74
C CYS A 26 35.35 -24.43 -0.53
N LYS A 27 35.77 -23.42 -1.31
CA LYS A 27 34.88 -22.32 -1.65
C LYS A 27 33.69 -23.00 -2.32
N SER A 28 32.61 -23.26 -1.57
CA SER A 28 31.36 -23.72 -2.14
C SER A 28 30.99 -22.71 -3.23
N GLN A 29 31.15 -23.14 -4.48
CA GLN A 29 30.68 -22.35 -5.62
C GLN A 29 29.21 -22.11 -5.41
N VAL A 30 28.83 -20.88 -5.07
CA VAL A 30 27.44 -20.48 -4.91
C VAL A 30 26.77 -20.76 -6.24
N SER A 31 25.76 -21.60 -6.28
CA SER A 31 25.05 -21.92 -7.53
C SER A 31 24.62 -20.60 -8.18
N GLY A 32 24.72 -20.49 -9.51
CA GLY A 32 24.40 -19.25 -10.24
C GLY A 32 22.99 -18.71 -10.05
N ASP A 33 22.15 -19.49 -9.36
CA ASP A 33 20.77 -19.14 -9.01
C ASP A 33 20.63 -18.42 -7.66
N VAL A 34 21.65 -18.39 -6.81
CA VAL A 34 21.62 -17.64 -5.55
C VAL A 34 22.00 -16.20 -5.84
N MET A 35 21.09 -15.27 -5.57
CA MET A 35 21.28 -13.83 -5.78
C MET A 35 21.86 -13.14 -4.55
N ALA A 36 21.47 -13.58 -3.34
CA ALA A 36 22.03 -13.07 -2.08
C ALA A 36 21.95 -14.13 -0.97
N THR A 37 22.70 -13.89 0.13
CA THR A 37 22.53 -14.61 1.38
C THR A 37 22.41 -13.63 2.55
N VAL A 38 21.59 -13.99 3.55
CA VAL A 38 21.42 -13.28 4.83
C VAL A 38 21.66 -14.28 5.96
N ASP A 39 22.74 -14.14 6.71
CA ASP A 39 23.15 -15.09 7.76
C ASP A 39 23.16 -16.55 7.27
N GLY A 40 23.57 -16.77 6.01
CA GLY A 40 23.62 -18.08 5.36
C GLY A 40 22.31 -18.54 4.71
N ARG A 41 21.17 -17.89 4.93
CA ARG A 41 19.92 -18.18 4.19
C ARG A 41 20.03 -17.60 2.79
N LYS A 42 19.62 -18.40 1.81
CA LYS A 42 19.74 -18.08 0.39
C LYS A 42 18.47 -17.40 -0.14
N ILE A 43 18.65 -16.36 -0.92
CA ILE A 43 17.61 -15.73 -1.74
C ILE A 43 17.92 -16.12 -3.18
N PHE A 44 16.98 -16.79 -3.83
CA PHE A 44 17.17 -17.33 -5.16
C PHE A 44 16.69 -16.36 -6.25
N ARG A 45 17.20 -16.58 -7.46
CA ARG A 45 16.72 -15.85 -8.66
C ARG A 45 15.23 -16.03 -8.86
N SER A 46 14.71 -17.24 -8.67
CA SER A 46 13.29 -17.54 -8.78
C SER A 46 12.42 -16.68 -7.85
N ASP A 47 12.91 -16.36 -6.65
CA ASP A 47 12.19 -15.48 -5.73
C ASP A 47 12.11 -14.06 -6.29
N VAL A 48 13.25 -13.53 -6.77
CA VAL A 48 13.31 -12.19 -7.36
C VAL A 48 12.48 -12.09 -8.64
N ASP A 49 12.58 -13.07 -9.53
CA ASP A 49 11.85 -13.08 -10.81
C ASP A 49 10.33 -13.20 -10.57
N LYS A 50 9.86 -13.95 -9.56
CA LYS A 50 8.45 -13.99 -9.18
C LYS A 50 7.90 -12.60 -8.81
N TYR A 51 8.61 -11.83 -7.97
CA TYR A 51 8.20 -10.48 -7.61
C TYR A 51 8.32 -9.50 -8.80
N TYR A 52 9.35 -9.67 -9.62
CA TYR A 52 9.52 -8.90 -10.85
C TYR A 52 8.33 -9.11 -11.80
N ASP A 53 7.98 -10.36 -12.11
CA ASP A 53 6.88 -10.70 -13.01
C ASP A 53 5.54 -10.15 -12.49
N ASN A 54 5.28 -10.25 -11.19
CA ASN A 54 4.07 -9.70 -10.57
C ASN A 54 4.02 -8.16 -10.69
N GLN A 55 5.16 -7.48 -10.52
CA GLN A 55 5.20 -6.02 -10.58
C GLN A 55 5.04 -5.47 -12.00
N VAL A 56 5.49 -6.22 -13.00
CA VAL A 56 5.37 -5.80 -14.41
C VAL A 56 4.13 -6.33 -15.10
N ALA A 57 3.36 -7.23 -14.47
CA ALA A 57 2.19 -7.87 -15.08
C ALA A 57 1.11 -6.89 -15.54
N SER A 58 0.98 -5.73 -14.89
CA SER A 58 0.02 -4.67 -15.23
C SER A 58 0.62 -3.52 -16.04
N ALA A 59 1.92 -3.57 -16.34
CA ALA A 59 2.58 -2.51 -17.08
C ALA A 59 2.26 -2.61 -18.59
N GLN A 60 1.94 -1.50 -19.23
CA GLN A 60 1.73 -1.46 -20.69
C GLN A 60 2.99 -1.88 -21.47
N GLN A 61 4.17 -1.65 -20.89
CA GLN A 61 5.45 -2.08 -21.42
C GLN A 61 6.36 -2.52 -20.28
N ALA A 62 6.82 -3.77 -20.32
CA ALA A 62 7.74 -4.27 -19.29
C ALA A 62 9.10 -3.56 -19.39
N PRO A 63 9.73 -3.20 -18.25
CA PRO A 63 11.08 -2.64 -18.23
C PRO A 63 12.08 -3.58 -18.92
N ALA A 64 13.01 -3.02 -19.71
CA ALA A 64 14.04 -3.78 -20.39
C ALA A 64 15.46 -3.25 -20.06
N GLY A 65 16.49 -4.04 -20.33
CA GLY A 65 17.88 -3.63 -20.16
C GLY A 65 18.21 -3.19 -18.71
N GLU A 66 18.77 -2.00 -18.58
CA GLU A 66 19.19 -1.44 -17.29
C GLU A 66 18.01 -1.21 -16.34
N GLN A 67 16.86 -0.78 -16.85
CA GLN A 67 15.67 -0.56 -16.01
C GLN A 67 15.18 -1.87 -15.36
N ALA A 68 15.20 -2.97 -16.11
CA ALA A 68 14.89 -4.29 -15.56
C ALA A 68 15.89 -4.72 -14.49
N THR A 69 17.17 -4.39 -14.69
CA THR A 69 18.24 -4.69 -13.73
C THR A 69 18.07 -3.89 -12.45
N ILE A 70 17.77 -2.59 -12.56
CA ILE A 70 17.50 -1.70 -11.40
C ILE A 70 16.30 -2.23 -10.61
N LEU A 71 15.22 -2.60 -11.30
CA LEU A 71 14.02 -3.14 -10.65
C LEU A 71 14.35 -4.43 -9.87
N ARG A 72 15.08 -5.38 -10.48
CA ARG A 72 15.51 -6.60 -9.79
C ARG A 72 16.43 -6.32 -8.59
N LEU A 73 17.32 -5.33 -8.68
CA LEU A 73 18.14 -4.91 -7.53
C LEU A 73 17.29 -4.37 -6.38
N ASN A 74 16.26 -3.58 -6.69
CA ASN A 74 15.35 -3.05 -5.66
C ASN A 74 14.52 -4.17 -5.01
N ILE A 75 14.01 -5.10 -5.80
CA ILE A 75 13.30 -6.29 -5.30
C ILE A 75 14.22 -7.13 -4.41
N LEU A 76 15.46 -7.39 -4.87
CA LEU A 76 16.43 -8.16 -4.09
C LEU A 76 16.76 -7.47 -2.76
N ARG A 77 16.92 -6.14 -2.75
CA ARG A 77 17.13 -5.38 -1.52
C ARG A 77 15.97 -5.56 -0.56
N GLN A 78 14.72 -5.47 -1.05
CA GLN A 78 13.54 -5.69 -0.21
C GLN A 78 13.50 -7.11 0.36
N LEU A 79 13.81 -8.14 -0.44
CA LEU A 79 13.87 -9.52 0.03
C LEU A 79 14.98 -9.74 1.07
N ILE A 80 16.12 -9.05 0.95
CA ILE A 80 17.18 -9.05 1.97
C ILE A 80 16.67 -8.42 3.26
N ASP A 81 16.03 -7.26 3.18
CA ASP A 81 15.47 -6.55 4.33
C ASP A 81 14.39 -7.40 5.03
N ASP A 82 13.49 -8.02 4.26
CA ASP A 82 12.47 -8.94 4.80
C ASP A 82 13.11 -10.14 5.51
N GLU A 83 14.16 -10.74 4.93
CA GLU A 83 14.83 -11.89 5.54
C GLU A 83 15.53 -11.51 6.86
N MET A 84 16.11 -10.31 6.94
CA MET A 84 16.67 -9.80 8.21
C MET A 84 15.58 -9.65 9.28
N VAL A 85 14.41 -9.12 8.91
CA VAL A 85 13.28 -9.01 9.84
C VAL A 85 12.74 -10.39 10.25
N MET A 86 12.66 -11.34 9.31
CA MET A 86 12.25 -12.72 9.62
C MET A 86 13.21 -13.38 10.62
N ARG A 87 14.51 -13.19 10.47
CA ARG A 87 15.53 -13.65 11.42
C ARG A 87 15.36 -13.02 12.81
N ARG A 88 15.04 -11.72 12.83
CA ARG A 88 14.74 -11.03 14.09
C ARG A 88 13.47 -11.59 14.74
N ALA A 89 12.44 -11.85 13.94
CA ALA A 89 11.19 -12.44 14.41
C ALA A 89 11.39 -13.80 15.06
N GLU A 90 12.23 -14.66 14.49
CA GLU A 90 12.59 -15.95 15.07
C GLU A 90 13.20 -15.80 16.48
N LYS A 91 14.17 -14.88 16.61
CA LYS A 91 14.82 -14.59 17.90
C LYS A 91 13.84 -14.03 18.95
N LEU A 92 12.79 -13.36 18.51
CA LEU A 92 11.79 -12.73 19.38
C LEU A 92 10.55 -13.62 19.62
N GLY A 93 10.43 -14.78 18.96
CA GLY A 93 9.23 -15.62 18.99
C GLY A 93 8.00 -14.95 18.38
N LEU A 94 8.19 -14.13 17.33
CA LEU A 94 7.14 -13.34 16.68
C LEU A 94 6.70 -13.86 15.31
N LEU A 95 7.13 -15.07 14.93
CA LEU A 95 6.66 -15.66 13.68
C LEU A 95 5.12 -15.75 13.68
N ALA A 96 4.51 -15.49 12.52
CA ALA A 96 3.08 -15.65 12.37
C ALA A 96 2.67 -17.14 12.50
N THR A 97 1.62 -17.40 13.25
CA THR A 97 1.05 -18.75 13.41
C THR A 97 0.19 -19.15 12.22
N GLU A 98 -0.11 -20.43 12.08
CA GLU A 98 -1.03 -20.91 11.01
C GLU A 98 -2.41 -20.27 11.14
N GLU A 99 -2.91 -20.13 12.38
CA GLU A 99 -4.23 -19.52 12.64
C GLU A 99 -4.26 -18.04 12.21
N GLU A 100 -3.17 -17.29 12.41
CA GLU A 100 -3.06 -15.91 11.95
C GLU A 100 -3.06 -15.83 10.42
N VAL A 101 -2.35 -16.75 9.76
CA VAL A 101 -2.28 -16.85 8.30
C VAL A 101 -3.64 -17.23 7.71
N ASP A 102 -4.32 -18.23 8.27
CA ASP A 102 -5.61 -18.69 7.76
C ASP A 102 -6.70 -17.64 7.99
N ARG A 103 -6.69 -16.93 9.12
CA ARG A 103 -7.59 -15.79 9.36
C ARG A 103 -7.40 -14.71 8.30
N LYS A 104 -6.14 -14.31 8.04
CA LYS A 104 -5.83 -13.28 7.03
C LYS A 104 -6.20 -13.74 5.62
N LEU A 105 -5.96 -15.00 5.29
CA LEU A 105 -6.37 -15.59 4.03
C LEU A 105 -7.89 -15.50 3.84
N ASN A 106 -8.66 -15.86 4.89
CA ASN A 106 -10.12 -15.79 4.85
C ASN A 106 -10.63 -14.35 4.69
N GLU A 107 -10.01 -13.37 5.37
CA GLU A 107 -10.31 -11.95 5.16
C GLU A 107 -10.12 -11.53 3.69
N ILE A 108 -8.98 -11.93 3.07
CA ILE A 108 -8.69 -11.60 1.68
C ILE A 108 -9.63 -12.31 0.70
N LYS A 109 -10.05 -13.53 1.04
CA LYS A 109 -10.98 -14.31 0.19
C LYS A 109 -12.42 -13.84 0.30
N SER A 110 -12.82 -13.24 1.42
CA SER A 110 -14.23 -12.95 1.72
C SER A 110 -14.99 -12.16 0.66
N PRO A 111 -14.39 -11.25 -0.14
CA PRO A 111 -15.08 -10.55 -1.23
C PRO A 111 -15.25 -11.37 -2.51
N TYR A 112 -14.69 -12.58 -2.60
CA TYR A 112 -14.62 -13.39 -3.83
C TYR A 112 -15.27 -14.75 -3.63
N THR A 113 -15.78 -15.33 -4.72
CA THR A 113 -16.09 -16.77 -4.76
C THR A 113 -14.77 -17.56 -4.79
N GLN A 114 -14.86 -18.86 -4.52
CA GLN A 114 -13.68 -19.74 -4.60
C GLN A 114 -13.07 -19.73 -6.00
N GLU A 115 -13.91 -19.79 -7.04
CA GLU A 115 -13.51 -19.80 -8.45
C GLU A 115 -12.80 -18.49 -8.84
N GLU A 116 -13.33 -17.34 -8.42
CA GLU A 116 -12.71 -16.04 -8.66
C GLU A 116 -11.36 -15.91 -7.96
N PHE A 117 -11.25 -16.38 -6.73
CA PHE A 117 -9.99 -16.37 -6.00
C PHE A 117 -8.93 -17.26 -6.68
N ASP A 118 -9.30 -18.49 -7.07
CA ASP A 118 -8.41 -19.42 -7.76
C ASP A 118 -7.97 -18.88 -9.13
N GLN A 119 -8.89 -18.22 -9.85
CA GLN A 119 -8.57 -17.53 -11.10
C GLN A 119 -7.52 -16.43 -10.90
N ARG A 120 -7.65 -15.60 -9.85
CA ARG A 120 -6.68 -14.56 -9.53
C ARG A 120 -5.30 -15.11 -9.18
N LEU A 121 -5.22 -16.23 -8.45
CA LEU A 121 -3.94 -16.90 -8.20
C LEU A 121 -3.28 -17.39 -9.50
N LYS A 122 -4.07 -17.98 -10.42
CA LYS A 122 -3.58 -18.43 -11.74
C LYS A 122 -3.07 -17.27 -12.59
N GLU A 123 -3.82 -16.16 -12.64
CA GLU A 123 -3.42 -14.95 -13.37
C GLU A 123 -2.09 -14.40 -12.87
N LYS A 124 -1.89 -14.41 -11.57
CA LYS A 124 -0.62 -14.01 -10.91
C LYS A 124 0.45 -15.10 -10.96
N LYS A 125 0.17 -16.28 -11.49
CA LYS A 125 1.08 -17.45 -11.56
C LYS A 125 1.67 -17.84 -10.19
N ILE A 126 0.87 -17.74 -9.13
CA ILE A 126 1.26 -18.12 -7.77
C ILE A 126 0.40 -19.26 -7.26
N THR A 127 0.99 -20.14 -6.45
CA THR A 127 0.25 -21.21 -5.75
C THR A 127 -0.40 -20.67 -4.47
N LEU A 128 -1.40 -21.39 -3.93
CA LEU A 128 -1.98 -21.05 -2.63
C LEU A 128 -0.92 -21.09 -1.52
N GLU A 129 0.02 -22.05 -1.58
CA GLU A 129 1.11 -22.16 -0.61
C GLU A 129 2.08 -20.97 -0.70
N ASP A 130 2.40 -20.50 -1.90
CA ASP A 130 3.18 -19.29 -2.08
C ASP A 130 2.46 -18.09 -1.48
N PHE A 131 1.15 -17.98 -1.72
CA PHE A 131 0.33 -16.89 -1.20
C PHE A 131 0.27 -16.92 0.34
N LYS A 132 0.07 -18.09 0.95
CA LYS A 132 0.14 -18.28 2.41
C LYS A 132 1.51 -17.90 2.97
N ARG A 133 2.59 -18.25 2.28
CA ARG A 133 3.97 -17.89 2.68
C ARG A 133 4.16 -16.36 2.66
N ASP A 134 3.64 -15.69 1.66
CA ASP A 134 3.72 -14.23 1.56
C ASP A 134 2.87 -13.56 2.67
N ILE A 135 1.68 -14.08 2.97
CA ILE A 135 0.85 -13.65 4.12
C ILE A 135 1.62 -13.83 5.43
N ARG A 136 2.22 -15.02 5.67
CA ARG A 136 3.00 -15.30 6.89
C ARG A 136 4.13 -14.30 7.05
N ARG A 137 4.86 -14.00 5.97
CA ARG A 137 5.94 -13.00 5.97
C ARG A 137 5.39 -11.63 6.33
N SER A 138 4.32 -11.18 5.68
CA SER A 138 3.70 -9.88 5.93
C SER A 138 3.28 -9.72 7.39
N ILE A 139 2.54 -10.68 7.96
CA ILE A 139 2.12 -10.65 9.37
C ILE A 139 3.33 -10.64 10.30
N THR A 140 4.35 -11.44 10.01
CA THR A 140 5.56 -11.50 10.83
C THR A 140 6.32 -10.17 10.84
N VAL A 141 6.51 -9.56 9.67
CA VAL A 141 7.14 -8.23 9.55
C VAL A 141 6.35 -7.20 10.32
N GLU A 142 5.03 -7.17 10.16
CA GLU A 142 4.14 -6.27 10.91
C GLU A 142 4.28 -6.45 12.43
N LYS A 143 4.27 -7.68 12.94
CA LYS A 143 4.44 -7.97 14.37
C LYS A 143 5.77 -7.45 14.91
N VAL A 144 6.87 -7.64 14.17
CA VAL A 144 8.19 -7.11 14.56
C VAL A 144 8.19 -5.59 14.55
N MET A 145 7.68 -4.96 13.48
CA MET A 145 7.64 -3.50 13.38
C MET A 145 6.76 -2.89 14.46
N ASN A 146 5.63 -3.48 14.77
CA ASN A 146 4.76 -3.02 15.86
C ASN A 146 5.47 -3.11 17.21
N LYS A 147 6.16 -4.23 17.51
CA LYS A 147 6.84 -4.43 18.80
C LYS A 147 8.10 -3.59 18.95
N GLU A 148 8.94 -3.53 17.91
CA GLU A 148 10.28 -2.94 18.01
C GLU A 148 10.28 -1.45 17.63
N VAL A 149 9.30 -0.99 16.84
CA VAL A 149 9.24 0.38 16.34
C VAL A 149 7.98 1.09 16.80
N ALA A 150 6.80 0.70 16.31
CA ALA A 150 5.57 1.47 16.50
C ALA A 150 5.21 1.64 17.99
N SER A 151 5.36 0.58 18.79
CA SER A 151 5.12 0.64 20.26
C SER A 151 6.06 1.58 21.03
N LYS A 152 7.13 2.06 20.41
CA LYS A 152 8.11 2.98 21.03
C LYS A 152 7.85 4.44 20.65
N ILE A 153 6.92 4.67 19.72
CA ILE A 153 6.59 6.02 19.28
C ILE A 153 5.70 6.68 20.34
N ASN A 154 6.18 7.79 20.86
CA ASN A 154 5.41 8.63 21.77
C ASN A 154 5.38 10.05 21.22
N VAL A 155 4.18 10.60 20.99
CA VAL A 155 3.97 12.01 20.62
C VAL A 155 3.36 12.73 21.80
N THR A 156 4.16 13.60 22.42
CA THR A 156 3.76 14.39 23.59
C THR A 156 2.99 15.65 23.18
N ASP A 157 2.26 16.23 24.11
CA ASP A 157 1.58 17.52 23.87
C ASP A 157 2.60 18.65 23.64
N GLN A 158 3.81 18.55 24.22
CA GLN A 158 4.91 19.49 23.93
C GLN A 158 5.35 19.40 22.46
N ASP A 159 5.43 18.18 21.88
CA ASP A 159 5.74 18.01 20.46
C ASP A 159 4.69 18.68 19.58
N ILE A 160 3.40 18.52 19.95
CA ILE A 160 2.28 19.12 19.21
C ILE A 160 2.34 20.65 19.30
N ASN A 161 2.60 21.21 20.48
CA ASN A 161 2.73 22.64 20.66
C ASN A 161 3.89 23.22 19.85
N ASN A 162 5.06 22.58 19.90
CA ASN A 162 6.23 22.99 19.13
C ASN A 162 5.96 22.96 17.63
N TYR A 163 5.40 21.84 17.14
CA TYR A 163 5.06 21.69 15.73
C TYR A 163 4.09 22.77 15.27
N PHE A 164 3.03 23.03 16.05
CA PHE A 164 2.06 24.07 15.71
C PHE A 164 2.69 25.45 15.68
N ALA A 165 3.57 25.78 16.63
CA ALA A 165 4.25 27.08 16.68
C ALA A 165 5.14 27.31 15.45
N GLU A 166 5.86 26.26 15.01
CA GLU A 166 6.76 26.30 13.84
C GLU A 166 6.00 26.32 12.52
N HIS A 167 4.81 25.69 12.48
CA HIS A 167 4.02 25.48 11.26
C HIS A 167 2.67 26.21 11.28
N LYS A 168 2.52 27.27 12.08
CA LYS A 168 1.26 27.96 12.30
C LYS A 168 0.55 28.38 11.00
N SER A 169 1.31 28.78 9.99
CA SER A 169 0.77 29.16 8.68
C SER A 169 0.07 28.04 7.92
N GLU A 170 0.46 26.79 8.15
CA GLU A 170 -0.15 25.60 7.53
C GLU A 170 -1.59 25.36 8.02
N PHE A 171 -1.92 25.90 9.20
CA PHE A 171 -3.24 25.81 9.83
C PHE A 171 -4.11 27.03 9.58
N ASN A 172 -3.75 27.86 8.60
CA ASN A 172 -4.55 28.99 8.18
C ASN A 172 -5.30 28.63 6.89
N LEU A 173 -6.61 28.50 6.99
CA LEU A 173 -7.47 28.32 5.82
C LEU A 173 -7.67 29.66 5.11
N ILE A 174 -7.08 29.78 3.93
CA ILE A 174 -7.14 31.01 3.12
C ILE A 174 -8.59 31.32 2.70
N GLU A 175 -9.40 30.27 2.50
CA GLU A 175 -10.79 30.34 2.07
C GLU A 175 -11.66 29.30 2.79
N PRO A 176 -13.00 29.47 2.81
CA PRO A 176 -13.90 28.47 3.37
C PRO A 176 -13.76 27.12 2.70
N GLN A 177 -13.88 26.06 3.50
CA GLN A 177 -13.87 24.66 3.05
C GLN A 177 -15.25 24.05 3.20
N TYR A 178 -15.65 23.25 2.21
CA TYR A 178 -16.97 22.60 2.17
C TYR A 178 -16.77 21.11 2.02
N HIS A 179 -17.20 20.34 3.01
CA HIS A 179 -17.28 18.87 2.89
C HIS A 179 -18.61 18.51 2.28
N VAL A 180 -18.59 17.92 1.11
CA VAL A 180 -19.79 17.64 0.31
C VAL A 180 -19.89 16.19 -0.06
N ALA A 181 -21.13 15.70 -0.17
CA ALA A 181 -21.44 14.39 -0.73
C ALA A 181 -22.48 14.54 -1.85
N GLN A 182 -22.56 13.57 -2.75
CA GLN A 182 -23.50 13.60 -3.87
C GLN A 182 -24.21 12.26 -4.09
N ILE A 183 -25.42 12.34 -4.61
CA ILE A 183 -26.08 11.27 -5.33
C ILE A 183 -26.20 11.73 -6.78
N PHE A 184 -25.65 10.98 -7.71
CA PHE A 184 -25.70 11.29 -9.13
C PHE A 184 -26.43 10.19 -9.90
N VAL A 185 -27.33 10.57 -10.81
CA VAL A 185 -28.04 9.68 -11.69
C VAL A 185 -27.88 10.17 -13.13
N THR A 186 -27.45 9.30 -14.01
CA THR A 186 -27.21 9.62 -15.43
C THR A 186 -28.19 8.90 -16.35
N PRO A 187 -28.63 9.52 -17.47
CA PRO A 187 -29.42 8.86 -18.50
C PRO A 187 -28.60 7.82 -19.32
N ALA A 188 -27.26 7.82 -19.17
CA ALA A 188 -26.37 6.91 -19.87
C ALA A 188 -25.76 5.91 -18.89
N PRO A 189 -26.11 4.61 -18.97
CA PRO A 189 -25.58 3.60 -18.06
C PRO A 189 -24.07 3.52 -18.09
N ASN A 190 -23.40 3.57 -16.92
CA ASN A 190 -21.97 3.38 -16.81
C ASN A 190 -21.67 1.96 -16.30
N PRO A 191 -20.90 1.13 -17.08
CA PRO A 191 -20.57 -0.22 -16.67
C PRO A 191 -19.65 -0.29 -15.42
N GLN A 192 -18.91 0.79 -15.11
CA GLN A 192 -18.02 0.86 -13.93
C GLN A 192 -18.77 1.05 -12.61
N VAL A 193 -20.05 1.38 -12.65
CA VAL A 193 -20.89 1.53 -11.46
C VAL A 193 -21.32 0.15 -10.97
N HIS A 194 -20.93 -0.21 -9.76
CA HIS A 194 -21.20 -1.52 -9.17
C HIS A 194 -22.65 -1.69 -8.68
N ASN A 195 -23.40 -0.63 -8.48
CA ASN A 195 -24.78 -0.74 -8.11
C ASN A 195 -25.59 -1.21 -9.35
N GLN A 196 -25.86 -2.49 -9.43
CA GLN A 196 -26.45 -3.11 -10.62
C GLN A 196 -27.98 -2.95 -10.70
N ASN A 197 -28.64 -2.57 -9.62
CA ASN A 197 -30.09 -2.46 -9.58
C ASN A 197 -30.50 -1.02 -9.91
N ASN A 198 -31.43 -0.88 -10.86
CA ASN A 198 -32.05 0.40 -11.23
C ASN A 198 -31.13 1.43 -11.92
N LYS A 199 -30.21 1.03 -12.78
CA LYS A 199 -29.55 1.98 -13.68
C LYS A 199 -30.56 2.59 -14.63
N ALA A 200 -30.61 3.92 -14.68
CA ALA A 200 -31.45 4.63 -15.63
C ALA A 200 -30.96 4.36 -17.06
N GLN A 201 -31.87 4.12 -17.99
CA GLN A 201 -31.57 3.79 -19.39
C GLN A 201 -31.77 4.99 -20.33
N ASN A 202 -32.45 6.03 -19.84
CA ASN A 202 -32.79 7.23 -20.57
C ASN A 202 -33.08 8.38 -19.59
N GLU A 203 -33.31 9.56 -20.11
CA GLU A 203 -33.59 10.76 -19.28
C GLU A 203 -34.85 10.63 -18.41
N ALA A 204 -35.90 10.00 -18.94
CA ALA A 204 -37.15 9.84 -18.20
C ALA A 204 -36.97 8.90 -16.98
N ASP A 205 -36.20 7.80 -17.17
CA ASP A 205 -35.89 6.90 -16.07
C ASP A 205 -34.98 7.57 -15.06
N ALA A 206 -33.98 8.36 -15.50
CA ALA A 206 -33.10 9.11 -14.62
C ALA A 206 -33.87 10.13 -13.78
N ARG A 207 -34.84 10.84 -14.38
CA ARG A 207 -35.73 11.77 -13.66
C ARG A 207 -36.59 11.05 -12.61
N LYS A 208 -37.20 9.93 -12.96
CA LYS A 208 -38.00 9.12 -12.02
C LYS A 208 -37.14 8.63 -10.86
N LYS A 209 -35.95 8.13 -11.17
CA LYS A 209 -34.99 7.61 -10.17
C LYS A 209 -34.56 8.69 -9.20
N ILE A 210 -34.07 9.85 -9.69
CA ILE A 210 -33.62 10.92 -8.81
C ILE A 210 -34.76 11.50 -7.97
N GLN A 211 -36.02 11.56 -8.53
CA GLN A 211 -37.19 11.99 -7.79
C GLN A 211 -37.55 10.99 -6.67
N MET A 212 -37.48 9.69 -6.95
CA MET A 212 -37.67 8.65 -5.94
C MET A 212 -36.66 8.80 -4.80
N LEU A 213 -35.39 9.06 -5.13
CA LEU A 213 -34.33 9.26 -4.14
C LEU A 213 -34.55 10.53 -3.31
N SER A 214 -34.98 11.63 -3.93
CA SER A 214 -35.35 12.85 -3.22
C SER A 214 -36.49 12.58 -2.22
N ASN A 215 -37.56 11.91 -2.64
CA ASN A 215 -38.65 11.56 -1.76
C ASN A 215 -38.26 10.66 -0.58
N ARG A 216 -37.30 9.74 -0.81
CA ARG A 216 -36.77 8.90 0.27
C ARG A 216 -35.90 9.70 1.26
N LEU A 217 -35.11 10.65 0.78
CA LEU A 217 -34.38 11.58 1.64
C LEU A 217 -35.35 12.43 2.50
N ASP A 218 -36.42 12.93 1.87
CA ASP A 218 -37.49 13.68 2.58
C ASP A 218 -38.24 12.83 3.62
N SER A 219 -38.25 11.50 3.41
CA SER A 219 -38.83 10.54 4.38
C SER A 219 -37.85 10.15 5.49
N GLY A 220 -36.58 10.64 5.45
CA GLY A 220 -35.57 10.43 6.48
C GLY A 220 -34.61 9.29 6.22
N ASP A 221 -34.59 8.72 5.00
CA ASP A 221 -33.56 7.72 4.64
C ASP A 221 -32.15 8.32 4.68
N ASP A 222 -31.19 7.49 5.06
CA ASP A 222 -29.79 7.92 5.16
C ASP A 222 -29.17 8.20 3.79
N PHE A 223 -28.58 9.38 3.64
CA PHE A 223 -28.00 9.87 2.39
C PHE A 223 -26.88 8.95 1.88
N ALA A 224 -25.96 8.53 2.75
CA ALA A 224 -24.82 7.70 2.36
C ALA A 224 -25.29 6.32 1.91
N THR A 225 -26.26 5.74 2.60
CA THR A 225 -26.88 4.46 2.21
C THR A 225 -27.57 4.56 0.84
N LEU A 226 -28.28 5.66 0.57
CA LEU A 226 -28.88 5.88 -0.74
C LEU A 226 -27.83 6.08 -1.83
N ALA A 227 -26.77 6.81 -1.54
CA ALA A 227 -25.66 6.99 -2.48
C ALA A 227 -24.99 5.64 -2.83
N MET A 228 -24.66 4.82 -1.82
CA MET A 228 -24.05 3.50 -2.03
C MET A 228 -24.93 2.58 -2.89
N ASN A 229 -26.23 2.61 -2.68
CA ASN A 229 -27.14 1.67 -3.35
C ASN A 229 -27.63 2.16 -4.72
N TYR A 230 -27.67 3.47 -4.97
CA TYR A 230 -28.36 4.02 -6.13
C TYR A 230 -27.59 5.07 -6.92
N SER A 231 -26.52 5.68 -6.38
CA SER A 231 -25.73 6.66 -7.13
C SER A 231 -25.04 5.97 -8.31
N GLU A 232 -25.02 6.64 -9.44
CA GLU A 232 -24.39 6.18 -10.68
C GLU A 232 -23.04 6.87 -10.94
N ASP A 233 -22.50 7.50 -9.91
CA ASP A 233 -21.11 8.01 -9.92
C ASP A 233 -20.14 6.90 -9.49
N PRO A 234 -19.25 6.44 -10.38
CA PRO A 234 -18.33 5.35 -10.07
C PRO A 234 -17.27 5.72 -9.02
N GLU A 235 -16.96 7.01 -8.88
CA GLU A 235 -15.89 7.47 -7.98
C GLU A 235 -16.35 7.55 -6.53
N THR A 236 -17.60 7.93 -6.30
CA THR A 236 -18.09 8.23 -4.95
C THR A 236 -19.20 7.29 -4.46
N SER A 237 -19.86 6.53 -5.35
CA SER A 237 -20.96 5.65 -4.94
C SER A 237 -20.55 4.63 -3.88
N GLY A 238 -19.37 4.02 -4.01
CA GLY A 238 -18.84 3.06 -3.03
C GLY A 238 -18.52 3.63 -1.65
N ASN A 239 -18.40 4.97 -1.56
CA ASN A 239 -18.10 5.70 -0.32
C ASN A 239 -19.24 6.62 0.13
N GLY A 240 -20.48 6.19 -0.04
CA GLY A 240 -21.65 6.96 0.41
C GLY A 240 -21.85 8.31 -0.31
N GLY A 241 -21.27 8.45 -1.49
CA GLY A 241 -21.33 9.69 -2.29
C GLY A 241 -20.33 10.77 -1.85
N ASP A 242 -19.41 10.47 -0.94
CA ASP A 242 -18.46 11.43 -0.36
C ASP A 242 -17.47 11.95 -1.41
N LEU A 243 -17.52 13.27 -1.64
CA LEU A 243 -16.59 14.02 -2.50
C LEU A 243 -15.39 14.61 -1.71
N GLY A 244 -15.41 14.44 -0.39
CA GLY A 244 -14.43 15.04 0.51
C GLY A 244 -14.60 16.55 0.71
N THR A 245 -13.53 17.17 1.20
CA THR A 245 -13.51 18.61 1.49
C THR A 245 -12.90 19.37 0.31
N VAL A 246 -13.63 20.38 -0.16
CA VAL A 246 -13.23 21.22 -1.29
C VAL A 246 -13.20 22.70 -0.88
N PRO A 247 -12.23 23.49 -1.35
CA PRO A 247 -12.20 24.93 -1.11
C PRO A 247 -13.29 25.65 -1.92
N GLU A 248 -13.71 26.82 -1.45
CA GLU A 248 -14.73 27.63 -2.12
C GLU A 248 -14.37 27.96 -3.57
N SER A 249 -13.09 28.18 -3.86
CA SER A 249 -12.59 28.41 -5.22
C SER A 249 -12.86 27.22 -6.16
N SER A 250 -12.78 25.99 -5.67
CA SER A 250 -13.11 24.80 -6.46
C SER A 250 -14.60 24.72 -6.78
N LEU A 251 -15.46 25.10 -5.83
CA LEU A 251 -16.91 25.19 -6.09
C LEU A 251 -17.25 26.20 -7.19
N ARG A 252 -16.48 27.29 -7.32
CA ARG A 252 -16.68 28.27 -8.38
C ARG A 252 -16.45 27.71 -9.79
N ASN A 253 -15.67 26.65 -9.90
CA ASN A 253 -15.36 25.96 -11.15
C ASN A 253 -16.35 24.82 -11.48
N THR A 254 -17.31 24.54 -10.58
CA THR A 254 -18.37 23.54 -10.82
C THR A 254 -19.53 24.17 -11.59
N ASP A 255 -20.51 23.36 -12.02
CA ASP A 255 -21.70 23.87 -12.64
C ASP A 255 -22.46 24.84 -11.68
N PRO A 256 -23.05 25.93 -12.22
CA PRO A 256 -23.70 26.95 -11.39
C PRO A 256 -24.78 26.40 -10.46
N GLY A 257 -25.54 25.38 -10.89
CA GLY A 257 -26.60 24.77 -10.08
C GLY A 257 -26.05 24.09 -8.84
N THR A 258 -24.98 23.33 -8.98
CA THR A 258 -24.27 22.68 -7.85
C THR A 258 -23.66 23.71 -6.93
N ARG A 259 -22.89 24.65 -7.47
CA ARG A 259 -22.26 25.71 -6.67
C ARG A 259 -23.27 26.48 -5.83
N ASP A 260 -24.29 27.04 -6.48
CA ASP A 260 -25.28 27.91 -5.83
C ASP A 260 -26.10 27.14 -4.78
N SER A 261 -26.33 25.84 -5.00
CA SER A 261 -26.96 24.95 -4.05
C SER A 261 -26.08 24.73 -2.82
N VAL A 262 -24.83 24.29 -3.01
CA VAL A 262 -23.90 24.03 -1.88
C VAL A 262 -23.70 25.27 -1.02
N MET A 263 -23.54 26.45 -1.65
CA MET A 263 -23.30 27.70 -0.93
C MET A 263 -24.48 28.15 -0.05
N LYS A 264 -25.71 27.71 -0.37
CA LYS A 264 -26.94 28.05 0.38
C LYS A 264 -27.24 27.04 1.49
N LEU A 265 -26.71 25.83 1.41
CA LEU A 265 -27.00 24.78 2.39
C LEU A 265 -26.36 25.08 3.74
N LYS A 266 -27.01 24.62 4.80
CA LYS A 266 -26.44 24.48 6.15
C LYS A 266 -25.85 23.07 6.29
N PRO A 267 -24.84 22.89 7.15
CA PRO A 267 -24.33 21.54 7.46
C PRO A 267 -25.45 20.57 7.81
N GLY A 268 -25.40 19.38 7.23
CA GLY A 268 -26.41 18.33 7.35
C GLY A 268 -27.53 18.39 6.31
N GLN A 269 -27.76 19.52 5.65
CA GLN A 269 -28.82 19.67 4.63
C GLN A 269 -28.35 19.14 3.25
N TYR A 270 -29.33 18.78 2.43
CA TYR A 270 -29.13 18.40 1.02
C TYR A 270 -29.95 19.36 0.10
N SER A 271 -29.54 19.40 -1.15
CA SER A 271 -30.14 20.29 -2.17
C SER A 271 -31.43 19.70 -2.74
N PRO A 272 -32.27 20.51 -3.36
CA PRO A 272 -33.19 20.05 -4.37
C PRO A 272 -32.46 19.32 -5.50
N ILE A 273 -33.20 18.66 -6.39
CA ILE A 273 -32.66 18.01 -7.58
C ILE A 273 -32.04 19.08 -8.49
N ILE A 274 -30.78 18.88 -8.84
CA ILE A 274 -30.01 19.72 -9.75
C ILE A 274 -29.91 19.01 -11.09
N THR A 275 -30.30 19.65 -12.18
CA THR A 275 -30.04 19.14 -13.53
C THR A 275 -28.65 19.56 -13.96
N VAL A 276 -27.78 18.58 -14.20
CA VAL A 276 -26.44 18.81 -14.74
C VAL A 276 -26.53 18.81 -16.26
N VAL A 277 -26.08 19.88 -16.90
CA VAL A 277 -26.15 20.05 -18.35
C VAL A 277 -24.77 20.14 -18.98
N ASN A 278 -24.61 19.60 -20.15
CA ASN A 278 -23.43 19.81 -20.96
C ASN A 278 -23.38 21.28 -21.41
N PRO A 279 -22.32 22.02 -21.08
CA PRO A 279 -22.25 23.47 -21.41
C PRO A 279 -22.29 23.78 -22.91
N ALA A 280 -21.83 22.84 -23.75
CA ALA A 280 -21.77 23.06 -25.21
C ALA A 280 -23.13 22.95 -25.90
N ASN A 281 -23.94 21.94 -25.52
CA ASN A 281 -25.21 21.64 -26.21
C ASN A 281 -26.46 21.80 -25.33
N LYS A 282 -26.31 22.16 -24.04
CA LYS A 282 -27.37 22.33 -23.04
C LYS A 282 -28.22 21.09 -22.78
N GLN A 283 -27.80 19.93 -23.23
CA GLN A 283 -28.50 18.66 -22.93
C GLN A 283 -28.21 18.19 -21.51
N ALA A 284 -29.19 17.59 -20.87
CA ALA A 284 -29.02 17.00 -19.54
C ALA A 284 -28.08 15.78 -19.63
N VAL A 285 -26.99 15.83 -18.87
CA VAL A 285 -26.04 14.73 -18.73
C VAL A 285 -26.30 13.91 -17.46
N GLY A 286 -27.13 14.43 -16.58
CA GLY A 286 -27.53 13.75 -15.35
C GLY A 286 -28.29 14.64 -14.39
N PHE A 287 -28.68 14.04 -13.26
CA PHE A 287 -29.36 14.68 -12.15
C PHE A 287 -28.57 14.42 -10.88
N ARG A 288 -28.49 15.43 -10.02
CA ARG A 288 -27.68 15.41 -8.82
C ARG A 288 -28.47 15.91 -7.63
N ILE A 289 -28.26 15.31 -6.47
CA ILE A 289 -28.57 15.85 -5.16
C ILE A 289 -27.24 15.95 -4.41
N VAL A 290 -26.92 17.15 -3.88
CA VAL A 290 -25.72 17.36 -3.08
C VAL A 290 -26.10 17.55 -1.62
N LYS A 291 -25.28 17.00 -0.70
CA LYS A 291 -25.39 17.22 0.73
C LYS A 291 -24.18 18.00 1.21
N LEU A 292 -24.41 19.06 1.98
CA LEU A 292 -23.35 19.71 2.73
C LEU A 292 -23.15 18.98 4.04
N VAL A 293 -22.06 18.24 4.17
CA VAL A 293 -21.71 17.48 5.38
C VAL A 293 -21.21 18.44 6.47
N SER A 294 -20.26 19.29 6.11
CA SER A 294 -19.74 20.33 7.01
C SER A 294 -19.22 21.54 6.22
N LYS A 295 -19.11 22.68 6.90
CA LYS A 295 -18.51 23.89 6.37
C LYS A 295 -17.54 24.45 7.39
N GLU A 296 -16.34 24.73 6.95
CA GLU A 296 -15.31 25.37 7.76
C GLU A 296 -15.03 26.78 7.23
N PRO A 297 -15.14 27.81 8.07
CA PRO A 297 -14.86 29.19 7.64
C PRO A 297 -13.37 29.37 7.39
N ALA A 298 -13.00 30.35 6.55
CA ALA A 298 -11.63 30.80 6.45
C ALA A 298 -11.10 31.31 7.79
N GLY A 299 -9.79 31.28 7.95
CA GLY A 299 -9.11 31.83 9.13
C GLY A 299 -8.11 30.87 9.76
N GLN A 300 -7.41 31.41 10.75
CA GLN A 300 -6.41 30.65 11.51
C GLN A 300 -7.10 29.61 12.40
N ARG A 301 -6.68 28.37 12.24
CA ARG A 301 -6.97 27.28 13.18
C ARG A 301 -6.01 27.38 14.36
N ASP A 302 -6.44 26.92 15.51
CA ASP A 302 -5.62 26.90 16.68
C ASP A 302 -5.68 25.54 17.42
N LEU A 303 -4.82 25.35 18.40
CA LEU A 303 -4.72 24.08 19.12
C LEU A 303 -5.92 23.77 20.04
N SER A 304 -6.85 24.70 20.24
CA SER A 304 -8.11 24.41 20.92
C SER A 304 -9.04 23.53 20.08
N ASP A 305 -8.83 23.46 18.76
CA ASP A 305 -9.53 22.54 17.89
C ASP A 305 -8.91 21.12 17.99
N PRO A 306 -9.66 20.14 18.52
CA PRO A 306 -9.15 18.76 18.65
C PRO A 306 -8.72 18.13 17.31
N ARG A 307 -9.28 18.59 16.18
CA ARG A 307 -8.93 18.09 14.85
C ARG A 307 -7.52 18.53 14.47
N VAL A 308 -7.13 19.76 14.82
CA VAL A 308 -5.76 20.26 14.61
C VAL A 308 -4.77 19.45 15.45
N GLN A 309 -5.07 19.23 16.73
CA GLN A 309 -4.22 18.40 17.59
C GLN A 309 -4.08 16.99 17.05
N GLN A 310 -5.17 16.36 16.63
CA GLN A 310 -5.16 15.00 16.10
C GLN A 310 -4.40 14.91 14.77
N ALA A 311 -4.56 15.88 13.87
CA ALA A 311 -3.83 15.93 12.61
C ALA A 311 -2.31 16.05 12.84
N ILE A 312 -1.89 16.95 13.76
CA ILE A 312 -0.48 17.09 14.12
C ILE A 312 0.05 15.81 14.78
N ARG A 313 -0.71 15.21 15.70
CA ARG A 313 -0.33 13.97 16.37
C ARG A 313 -0.10 12.84 15.37
N SER A 314 -1.02 12.66 14.42
CA SER A 314 -0.89 11.66 13.36
C SER A 314 0.33 11.93 12.49
N GLN A 315 0.51 13.16 12.03
CA GLN A 315 1.65 13.54 11.18
C GLN A 315 3.01 13.35 11.87
N LEU A 316 3.11 13.72 13.14
CA LEU A 316 4.33 13.50 13.94
C LEU A 316 4.58 12.02 14.19
N HIS A 317 3.52 11.25 14.45
CA HIS A 317 3.61 9.80 14.61
C HIS A 317 4.15 9.15 13.34
N ASP A 318 3.55 9.45 12.18
CA ASP A 318 3.94 8.87 10.90
C ASP A 318 5.39 9.21 10.52
N ARG A 319 5.80 10.47 10.74
CA ARG A 319 7.20 10.89 10.54
C ARG A 319 8.18 10.14 11.45
N ARG A 320 7.84 9.97 12.74
CA ARG A 320 8.66 9.19 13.68
C ARG A 320 8.71 7.73 13.30
N GLU A 321 7.58 7.18 12.87
CA GLU A 321 7.52 5.79 12.43
C GLU A 321 8.43 5.56 11.22
N GLN A 322 8.37 6.41 10.21
CA GLN A 322 9.26 6.31 9.04
C GLN A 322 10.73 6.41 9.42
N LEU A 323 11.08 7.40 10.26
CA LEU A 323 12.45 7.57 10.74
C LEU A 323 12.95 6.36 11.52
N LEU A 324 12.15 5.87 12.48
CA LEU A 324 12.55 4.74 13.33
C LEU A 324 12.59 3.43 12.56
N LYS A 325 11.67 3.22 11.59
CA LYS A 325 11.74 2.08 10.67
C LYS A 325 13.03 2.10 9.86
N ALA A 326 13.37 3.24 9.26
CA ALA A 326 14.62 3.36 8.48
C ALA A 326 15.86 3.07 9.35
N ALA A 327 15.94 3.68 10.53
CA ALA A 327 17.03 3.44 11.48
C ALA A 327 17.08 1.97 11.93
N TYR A 328 15.92 1.35 12.17
CA TYR A 328 15.85 -0.05 12.57
C TYR A 328 16.37 -0.99 11.49
N TYR A 329 16.03 -0.77 10.22
CA TYR A 329 16.59 -1.54 9.11
C TYR A 329 18.12 -1.39 9.00
N GLU A 330 18.67 -0.18 9.21
CA GLU A 330 20.13 0.00 9.21
C GLU A 330 20.79 -0.82 10.34
N VAL A 331 20.24 -0.77 11.55
CA VAL A 331 20.76 -1.60 12.67
C VAL A 331 20.65 -3.09 12.38
N LEU A 332 19.57 -3.55 11.77
CA LEU A 332 19.42 -4.95 11.36
C LEU A 332 20.48 -5.32 10.30
N ARG A 333 20.73 -4.44 9.34
CA ARG A 333 21.71 -4.64 8.26
C ARG A 333 23.13 -4.72 8.80
N ASP A 334 23.50 -3.84 9.73
CA ASP A 334 24.82 -3.84 10.37
C ASP A 334 25.03 -5.10 11.23
N SER A 335 23.96 -5.69 11.77
CA SER A 335 24.02 -6.88 12.60
C SER A 335 23.97 -8.20 11.83
N ALA A 336 23.61 -8.17 10.56
CA ALA A 336 23.43 -9.33 9.69
C ALA A 336 24.63 -9.53 8.74
N LYS A 337 25.02 -10.79 8.49
CA LYS A 337 25.97 -11.10 7.43
C LYS A 337 25.26 -11.20 6.09
N VAL A 338 25.29 -10.10 5.33
CA VAL A 338 24.66 -10.01 4.00
C VAL A 338 25.72 -10.14 2.91
N GLU A 339 25.50 -11.06 1.96
CA GLU A 339 26.32 -11.20 0.75
C GLU A 339 25.41 -11.07 -0.48
N ASN A 340 25.53 -9.98 -1.23
CA ASN A 340 24.76 -9.72 -2.45
C ASN A 340 25.59 -10.08 -3.70
N TYR A 341 25.43 -11.31 -4.18
CA TYR A 341 26.15 -11.82 -5.35
C TYR A 341 25.69 -11.18 -6.66
N TYR A 342 24.42 -10.80 -6.74
CA TYR A 342 23.88 -10.15 -7.94
C TYR A 342 24.46 -8.76 -8.14
N ALA A 343 24.55 -7.95 -7.09
CA ALA A 343 25.18 -6.64 -7.14
C ALA A 343 26.69 -6.77 -7.48
N LYS A 344 27.40 -7.71 -6.84
CA LYS A 344 28.80 -7.99 -7.16
C LYS A 344 28.99 -8.33 -8.63
N LYS A 345 28.18 -9.24 -9.17
CA LYS A 345 28.23 -9.63 -10.58
C LYS A 345 28.06 -8.44 -11.54
N ILE A 346 27.13 -7.51 -11.21
CA ILE A 346 26.93 -6.31 -12.03
C ILE A 346 28.16 -5.41 -11.99
N LEU A 347 28.76 -5.20 -10.81
CA LEU A 347 29.99 -4.40 -10.67
C LEU A 347 31.17 -5.03 -11.39
N ASP A 348 31.37 -6.35 -11.27
CA ASP A 348 32.43 -7.09 -11.95
C ASP A 348 32.28 -7.00 -13.48
N SER A 349 31.06 -7.14 -14.01
CA SER A 349 30.80 -7.06 -15.45
C SER A 349 31.05 -5.65 -16.03
N ASN A 350 31.05 -4.61 -15.18
CA ASN A 350 31.34 -3.22 -15.55
C ASN A 350 32.78 -2.79 -15.14
N GLY A 351 33.61 -3.72 -14.68
CA GLY A 351 35.03 -3.46 -14.36
C GLY A 351 35.25 -2.63 -13.08
N LEU A 352 34.25 -2.51 -12.22
CA LEU A 352 34.27 -1.68 -11.00
C LEU A 352 34.80 -2.45 -9.77
N MET A 353 34.85 -3.77 -9.80
CA MET A 353 35.44 -4.63 -8.77
C MET A 353 36.44 -5.57 -9.45
N LYS A 354 37.72 -5.47 -9.13
CA LYS A 354 38.80 -6.40 -9.52
C LYS A 354 39.30 -7.18 -8.31
#